data_740719663a90d89b54d9bb0012a5f511
#
_entry.id   740719663a90d89b54d9bb0012a5f511
#
_cell.length_a   1.000
_cell.length_b   1.000
_cell.length_c   1.000
_cell.angle_alpha   90.00
_cell.angle_beta   90.00
_cell.angle_gamma   90.00
#
_symmetry.space_group_name_H-M   'P 1'
#
loop_
_entity.id
_entity.type
_entity.pdbx_description
1 polymer ?
#
loop_
_entity_poly.entity_id
_entity_poly.type
_entity_poly.pdbx_seq_one_letter_code
_entity_poly.pdbx_strand_id
1 'polypeptide(L)'
;MRMTTSFTGARGVRYPAPDVARGFMLLLIAVANVPSWNKMPNGAEPPVSSVDGWWMFVRTLVVDHRAYPLFAMLFGFGLMTMINRRIASGTETYLASLPGVPEGREPMPHEAAWAREMATIDAYRLVRRRGWWMLLIGFVHGLVFPGDIIGAYGLVAVLLANLLARKNYSVLYLIGGIISVLALVTYLASGTLSGGDTLTASGEQSVSLTVALLWVVTNALQWAVVLVVQVLIALIVPAAVIGARLADTDLLTHPER
;
A
#
# COMPACT_ATOMS: atom_id res chain seq x y z
N MET A 1 1.56 -51.75 -13.67
CA MET A 1 2.56 -50.82 -13.11
C MET A 1 1.92 -49.41 -13.10
N ARG A 2 1.32 -49.00 -11.98
CA ARG A 2 0.62 -47.71 -11.86
C ARG A 2 1.66 -46.65 -11.57
N MET A 3 1.90 -45.76 -12.52
CA MET A 3 2.62 -44.52 -12.25
C MET A 3 1.71 -43.57 -11.45
N THR A 4 1.92 -43.48 -10.16
CA THR A 4 1.40 -42.40 -9.32
C THR A 4 2.18 -41.14 -9.64
N THR A 5 1.66 -40.31 -10.53
CA THR A 5 2.14 -38.94 -10.69
C THR A 5 1.75 -38.18 -9.41
N SER A 6 2.69 -38.09 -8.47
CA SER A 6 2.57 -37.18 -7.35
C SER A 6 2.57 -35.76 -7.92
N PHE A 7 1.41 -35.10 -7.88
CA PHE A 7 1.28 -33.65 -8.04
C PHE A 7 1.98 -32.96 -6.86
N THR A 8 3.29 -32.91 -6.86
CA THR A 8 4.04 -31.92 -6.10
C THR A 8 3.78 -30.59 -6.78
N GLY A 9 2.75 -29.87 -6.29
CA GLY A 9 2.49 -28.50 -6.69
C GLY A 9 3.79 -27.71 -6.61
N ALA A 10 4.32 -27.32 -7.77
CA ALA A 10 5.50 -26.51 -7.88
C ALA A 10 5.24 -25.23 -7.06
N ARG A 11 5.79 -25.15 -5.85
CA ARG A 11 5.88 -23.89 -5.10
C ARG A 11 6.72 -22.99 -5.99
N GLY A 12 6.03 -22.07 -6.68
CA GLY A 12 6.70 -21.15 -7.60
C GLY A 12 7.92 -20.54 -6.93
N VAL A 13 9.01 -20.43 -7.66
CA VAL A 13 10.27 -19.87 -7.18
C VAL A 13 9.96 -18.54 -6.47
N ARG A 14 10.35 -18.43 -5.20
CA ARG A 14 10.18 -17.21 -4.42
C ARG A 14 11.40 -16.34 -4.64
N TYR A 15 11.22 -15.22 -5.32
CA TYR A 15 12.28 -14.24 -5.49
C TYR A 15 12.38 -13.39 -4.21
N PRO A 16 13.53 -13.36 -3.52
CA PRO A 16 13.69 -12.61 -2.27
C PRO A 16 13.80 -11.09 -2.48
N ALA A 17 14.16 -10.64 -3.69
CA ALA A 17 14.41 -9.24 -3.98
C ALA A 17 13.25 -8.29 -3.60
N PRO A 18 11.96 -8.56 -3.90
CA PRO A 18 10.88 -7.69 -3.47
C PRO A 18 10.70 -7.62 -1.94
N ASP A 19 10.99 -8.72 -1.22
CA ASP A 19 10.85 -8.75 0.23
C ASP A 19 11.99 -7.96 0.90
N VAL A 20 13.22 -8.07 0.39
CA VAL A 20 14.38 -7.28 0.83
C VAL A 20 14.14 -5.80 0.55
N ALA A 21 13.66 -5.46 -0.66
CA ALA A 21 13.35 -4.08 -1.03
C ALA A 21 12.29 -3.46 -0.10
N ARG A 22 11.24 -4.21 0.28
CA ARG A 22 10.24 -3.75 1.26
C ARG A 22 10.86 -3.48 2.63
N GLY A 23 11.71 -4.39 3.13
CA GLY A 23 12.42 -4.19 4.40
C GLY A 23 13.27 -2.93 4.38
N PHE A 24 13.98 -2.69 3.29
CA PHE A 24 14.78 -1.48 3.11
C PHE A 24 13.92 -0.21 3.06
N MET A 25 12.79 -0.23 2.34
CA MET A 25 11.86 0.90 2.31
C MET A 25 11.25 1.20 3.69
N LEU A 26 10.94 0.18 4.50
CA LEU A 26 10.47 0.38 5.87
C LEU A 26 11.54 1.07 6.74
N LEU A 27 12.80 0.70 6.58
CA LEU A 27 13.90 1.40 7.24
C LEU A 27 13.97 2.88 6.81
N LEU A 28 13.86 3.17 5.51
CA LEU A 28 13.87 4.55 5.01
C LEU A 28 12.67 5.35 5.53
N ILE A 29 11.48 4.74 5.63
CA ILE A 29 10.29 5.36 6.20
C ILE A 29 10.50 5.65 7.69
N ALA A 30 11.11 4.75 8.45
CA ALA A 30 11.46 4.98 9.85
C ALA A 30 12.41 6.18 9.99
N VAL A 31 13.46 6.23 9.17
CA VAL A 31 14.42 7.35 9.11
C VAL A 31 13.74 8.68 8.74
N ALA A 32 12.80 8.67 7.78
CA ALA A 32 12.02 9.85 7.40
C ALA A 32 11.20 10.41 8.58
N ASN A 33 10.73 9.55 9.47
CA ASN A 33 9.87 9.93 10.59
C ASN A 33 10.65 10.35 11.87
N VAL A 34 11.98 10.14 11.92
CA VAL A 34 12.80 10.52 13.10
C VAL A 34 12.58 11.97 13.54
N PRO A 35 12.54 12.97 12.65
CA PRO A 35 12.35 14.36 13.08
C PRO A 35 11.00 14.63 13.77
N SER A 36 9.97 13.83 13.47
CA SER A 36 8.66 13.96 14.12
C SER A 36 8.69 13.64 15.60
N TRP A 37 9.70 12.89 16.06
CA TRP A 37 9.91 12.47 17.44
C TRP A 37 10.97 13.29 18.17
N ASN A 38 11.80 14.04 17.44
CA ASN A 38 12.92 14.80 18.01
C ASN A 38 12.56 16.28 18.30
N LYS A 39 11.32 16.54 18.70
CA LYS A 39 10.90 17.88 19.11
C LYS A 39 11.19 18.06 20.60
N MET A 40 11.80 19.20 20.95
CA MET A 40 11.98 19.55 22.36
C MET A 40 10.63 19.82 23.03
N PRO A 41 10.50 19.61 24.37
CA PRO A 41 9.24 19.83 25.09
C PRO A 41 8.64 21.25 24.94
N ASN A 42 9.49 22.24 24.67
CA ASN A 42 9.11 23.67 24.46
C ASN A 42 8.77 23.96 22.98
N GLY A 43 8.74 22.97 22.10
CA GLY A 43 8.53 23.17 20.67
C GLY A 43 9.72 23.78 19.93
N ALA A 44 10.84 24.04 20.60
CA ALA A 44 12.05 24.58 19.97
C ALA A 44 12.71 23.49 19.10
N GLU A 45 13.22 23.90 17.96
CA GLU A 45 14.08 23.03 17.18
C GLU A 45 15.46 22.95 17.82
N PRO A 46 16.09 21.76 17.92
CA PRO A 46 17.44 21.63 18.42
C PRO A 46 18.39 22.44 17.55
N PRO A 47 19.47 23.02 18.13
CA PRO A 47 20.45 23.77 17.35
C PRO A 47 21.08 22.89 16.26
N VAL A 48 21.01 23.36 15.02
CA VAL A 48 21.49 22.62 13.84
C VAL A 48 23.01 22.75 13.75
N SER A 49 23.72 21.66 13.90
CA SER A 49 25.17 21.59 13.61
C SER A 49 25.43 21.48 12.10
N SER A 50 26.66 21.68 11.66
CA SER A 50 27.05 21.47 10.25
C SER A 50 26.86 20.01 9.81
N VAL A 51 27.00 19.05 10.73
CA VAL A 51 26.74 17.62 10.49
C VAL A 51 25.26 17.37 10.29
N ASP A 52 24.40 18.03 11.09
CA ASP A 52 22.95 17.92 10.92
C ASP A 52 22.48 18.51 9.59
N GLY A 53 23.06 19.61 9.15
CA GLY A 53 22.79 20.21 7.84
C GLY A 53 23.11 19.25 6.69
N TRP A 54 24.27 18.59 6.75
CA TRP A 54 24.66 17.55 5.78
C TRP A 54 23.72 16.34 5.83
N TRP A 55 23.36 15.89 7.02
CA TRP A 55 22.40 14.80 7.19
C TRP A 55 21.02 15.14 6.62
N MET A 56 20.50 16.35 6.91
CA MET A 56 19.23 16.84 6.36
C MET A 56 19.27 16.88 4.82
N PHE A 57 20.37 17.33 4.23
CA PHE A 57 20.54 17.34 2.77
C PHE A 57 20.47 15.92 2.19
N VAL A 58 21.25 14.98 2.74
CA VAL A 58 21.26 13.58 2.29
C VAL A 58 19.89 12.94 2.45
N ARG A 59 19.22 13.16 3.60
CA ARG A 59 17.88 12.65 3.87
C ARG A 59 16.88 13.17 2.84
N THR A 60 16.86 14.47 2.60
CA THR A 60 15.97 15.10 1.61
C THR A 60 16.23 14.57 0.20
N LEU A 61 17.48 14.32 -0.15
CA LEU A 61 17.85 13.81 -1.47
C LEU A 61 17.46 12.34 -1.68
N VAL A 62 17.59 11.50 -0.66
CA VAL A 62 17.50 10.03 -0.80
C VAL A 62 16.21 9.46 -0.20
N VAL A 63 15.68 10.06 0.87
CA VAL A 63 14.60 9.48 1.67
C VAL A 63 13.29 10.23 1.50
N ASP A 64 13.32 11.56 1.71
CA ASP A 64 12.10 12.36 1.76
C ASP A 64 11.38 12.34 0.41
N HIS A 65 10.05 12.17 0.46
CA HIS A 65 9.14 12.07 -0.70
C HIS A 65 9.40 10.91 -1.68
N ARG A 66 10.45 10.10 -1.50
CA ARG A 66 10.76 8.95 -2.37
C ARG A 66 10.38 7.61 -1.74
N ALA A 67 10.55 7.47 -0.45
CA ALA A 67 10.28 6.21 0.25
C ALA A 67 8.80 5.78 0.12
N TYR A 68 7.87 6.71 0.21
CA TYR A 68 6.43 6.41 0.14
C TYR A 68 5.97 5.89 -1.24
N PRO A 69 6.26 6.56 -2.37
CA PRO A 69 5.90 6.03 -3.69
C PRO A 69 6.60 4.71 -4.02
N LEU A 70 7.86 4.55 -3.66
CA LEU A 70 8.58 3.29 -3.88
C LEU A 70 7.99 2.15 -3.06
N PHE A 71 7.65 2.39 -1.80
CA PHE A 71 6.96 1.40 -0.98
C PHE A 71 5.57 1.08 -1.56
N ALA A 72 4.83 2.09 -2.04
CA ALA A 72 3.54 1.90 -2.68
C ALA A 72 3.63 1.03 -3.95
N MET A 73 4.69 1.20 -4.73
CA MET A 73 4.96 0.36 -5.90
C MET A 73 5.20 -1.10 -5.49
N LEU A 74 6.04 -1.34 -4.47
CA LEU A 74 6.28 -2.68 -3.93
C LEU A 74 5.02 -3.29 -3.28
N PHE A 75 4.17 -2.45 -2.68
CA PHE A 75 2.89 -2.86 -2.14
C PHE A 75 1.94 -3.32 -3.25
N GLY A 76 1.78 -2.54 -4.31
CA GLY A 76 0.97 -2.89 -5.49
C GLY A 76 1.45 -4.17 -6.17
N PHE A 77 2.78 -4.32 -6.33
CA PHE A 77 3.41 -5.55 -6.81
C PHE A 77 3.01 -6.76 -5.95
N GLY A 78 3.09 -6.62 -4.62
CA GLY A 78 2.74 -7.70 -3.69
C GLY A 78 1.25 -8.04 -3.70
N LEU A 79 0.38 -7.03 -3.79
CA LEU A 79 -1.07 -7.26 -3.93
C LEU A 79 -1.37 -8.05 -5.19
N MET A 80 -0.81 -7.66 -6.33
CA MET A 80 -1.07 -8.34 -7.60
C MET A 80 -0.50 -9.75 -7.64
N THR A 81 0.70 -9.96 -7.12
CA THR A 81 1.29 -11.31 -6.95
C THR A 81 0.38 -12.20 -6.10
N MET A 82 -0.16 -11.68 -5.00
CA MET A 82 -1.09 -12.40 -4.15
C MET A 82 -2.41 -12.72 -4.87
N ILE A 83 -2.97 -11.75 -5.60
CA ILE A 83 -4.19 -11.93 -6.41
C ILE A 83 -3.97 -13.03 -7.45
N ASN A 84 -2.90 -12.95 -8.23
CA ASN A 84 -2.60 -13.92 -9.28
C ASN A 84 -2.46 -15.34 -8.72
N ARG A 85 -1.74 -15.50 -7.61
CA ARG A 85 -1.61 -16.80 -6.92
C ARG A 85 -2.95 -17.32 -6.42
N ARG A 86 -3.77 -16.44 -5.84
CA ARG A 86 -5.08 -16.81 -5.31
C ARG A 86 -6.05 -17.23 -6.43
N ILE A 87 -6.04 -16.50 -7.55
CA ILE A 87 -6.85 -16.86 -8.73
C ILE A 87 -6.40 -18.19 -9.29
N ALA A 88 -5.10 -18.42 -9.47
CA ALA A 88 -4.58 -19.69 -10.00
C ALA A 88 -5.00 -20.88 -9.12
N SER A 89 -4.65 -20.86 -7.82
CA SER A 89 -4.98 -21.94 -6.89
C SER A 89 -6.49 -22.11 -6.67
N GLY A 90 -7.24 -21.02 -6.66
CA GLY A 90 -8.69 -21.04 -6.52
C GLY A 90 -9.37 -21.68 -7.75
N THR A 91 -8.90 -21.34 -8.96
CA THR A 91 -9.42 -21.93 -10.20
C THR A 91 -9.23 -23.44 -10.21
N GLU A 92 -8.05 -23.93 -9.84
CA GLU A 92 -7.78 -25.37 -9.71
C GLU A 92 -8.72 -26.03 -8.69
N THR A 93 -8.93 -25.38 -7.53
CA THR A 93 -9.83 -25.88 -6.48
C THR A 93 -11.28 -25.97 -6.97
N TYR A 94 -11.78 -24.94 -7.66
CA TYR A 94 -13.14 -24.93 -8.20
C TYR A 94 -13.31 -25.96 -9.31
N LEU A 95 -12.33 -26.14 -10.20
CA LEU A 95 -12.36 -27.17 -11.23
C LEU A 95 -12.36 -28.57 -10.62
N ALA A 96 -11.55 -28.81 -9.61
CA ALA A 96 -11.51 -30.10 -8.91
C ALA A 96 -12.81 -30.41 -8.15
N SER A 97 -13.68 -29.43 -7.91
CA SER A 97 -15.00 -29.66 -7.29
C SER A 97 -16.08 -30.08 -8.29
N LEU A 98 -15.81 -30.02 -9.59
CA LEU A 98 -16.78 -30.37 -10.63
C LEU A 98 -16.81 -31.89 -10.87
N PRO A 99 -18.02 -32.47 -11.11
CA PRO A 99 -18.15 -33.91 -11.36
C PRO A 99 -17.35 -34.38 -12.58
N GLY A 100 -16.60 -35.44 -12.43
CA GLY A 100 -15.81 -36.07 -13.49
C GLY A 100 -14.47 -35.41 -13.81
N VAL A 101 -14.22 -34.16 -13.36
CA VAL A 101 -12.95 -33.49 -13.59
C VAL A 101 -11.81 -34.12 -12.77
N PRO A 102 -11.99 -34.47 -11.49
CA PRO A 102 -10.98 -35.23 -10.75
C PRO A 102 -10.67 -36.60 -11.34
N GLU A 103 -11.64 -37.21 -12.03
CA GLU A 103 -11.51 -38.50 -12.70
C GLU A 103 -10.88 -38.44 -14.11
N GLY A 104 -10.48 -37.21 -14.55
CA GLY A 104 -9.77 -36.99 -15.80
C GLY A 104 -10.62 -36.45 -16.94
N ARG A 105 -11.87 -36.05 -16.70
CA ARG A 105 -12.67 -35.31 -17.68
C ARG A 105 -12.08 -33.91 -17.86
N GLU A 106 -11.89 -33.48 -19.10
CA GLU A 106 -11.50 -32.09 -19.37
C GLU A 106 -12.66 -31.14 -19.04
N PRO A 107 -12.37 -29.99 -18.35
CA PRO A 107 -13.36 -28.97 -18.07
C PRO A 107 -13.89 -28.36 -19.36
N MET A 108 -15.19 -28.11 -19.44
CA MET A 108 -15.78 -27.38 -20.55
C MET A 108 -15.39 -25.87 -20.44
N PRO A 109 -15.35 -25.12 -21.57
CA PRO A 109 -14.95 -23.71 -21.55
C PRO A 109 -15.77 -22.83 -20.57
N HIS A 110 -17.07 -23.08 -20.43
CA HIS A 110 -17.92 -22.36 -19.48
C HIS A 110 -17.64 -22.73 -18.02
N GLU A 111 -17.26 -23.99 -17.73
CA GLU A 111 -16.85 -24.43 -16.39
C GLU A 111 -15.51 -23.79 -15.99
N ALA A 112 -14.56 -23.73 -16.92
CA ALA A 112 -13.29 -23.03 -16.71
C ALA A 112 -13.47 -21.54 -16.47
N ALA A 113 -14.37 -20.89 -17.25
CA ALA A 113 -14.71 -19.49 -17.07
C ALA A 113 -15.39 -19.24 -15.70
N TRP A 114 -16.34 -20.09 -15.31
CA TRP A 114 -16.99 -20.04 -14.01
C TRP A 114 -16.00 -20.21 -12.86
N ALA A 115 -15.14 -21.22 -12.90
CA ALA A 115 -14.15 -21.48 -11.86
C ALA A 115 -13.19 -20.28 -11.68
N ARG A 116 -12.74 -19.69 -12.80
CA ARG A 116 -11.89 -18.50 -12.77
C ARG A 116 -12.62 -17.27 -12.20
N GLU A 117 -13.89 -17.07 -12.54
CA GLU A 117 -14.69 -15.96 -12.00
C GLU A 117 -14.86 -16.11 -10.48
N MET A 118 -15.19 -17.32 -10.00
CA MET A 118 -15.30 -17.60 -8.56
C MET A 118 -13.98 -17.34 -7.83
N ALA A 119 -12.86 -17.79 -8.37
CA ALA A 119 -11.54 -17.57 -7.84
C ALA A 119 -11.16 -16.07 -7.84
N THR A 120 -11.59 -15.31 -8.86
CA THR A 120 -11.39 -13.84 -8.94
C THR A 120 -12.19 -13.13 -7.84
N ILE A 121 -13.44 -13.53 -7.62
CA ILE A 121 -14.29 -13.02 -6.53
C ILE A 121 -13.64 -13.26 -5.17
N ASP A 122 -13.13 -14.46 -4.92
CA ASP A 122 -12.44 -14.79 -3.68
C ASP A 122 -11.14 -14.00 -3.49
N ALA A 123 -10.40 -13.78 -4.58
CA ALA A 123 -9.17 -13.00 -4.54
C ALA A 123 -9.43 -11.55 -4.12
N TYR A 124 -10.41 -10.84 -4.75
CA TYR A 124 -10.68 -9.47 -4.36
C TYR A 124 -11.30 -9.35 -2.96
N ARG A 125 -12.13 -10.31 -2.53
CA ARG A 125 -12.65 -10.36 -1.16
C ARG A 125 -11.53 -10.50 -0.13
N LEU A 126 -10.53 -11.34 -0.43
CA LEU A 126 -9.35 -11.50 0.42
C LEU A 126 -8.56 -10.19 0.55
N VAL A 127 -8.30 -9.50 -0.57
CA VAL A 127 -7.61 -8.20 -0.59
C VAL A 127 -8.38 -7.16 0.21
N ARG A 128 -9.69 -7.02 -0.04
CA ARG A 128 -10.55 -6.10 0.71
C ARG A 128 -10.53 -6.37 2.21
N ARG A 129 -10.65 -7.63 2.63
CA ARG A 129 -10.57 -8.00 4.04
C ARG A 129 -9.24 -7.60 4.67
N ARG A 130 -8.11 -7.80 3.97
CA ARG A 130 -6.80 -7.34 4.43
C ARG A 130 -6.71 -5.82 4.47
N GLY A 131 -7.25 -5.13 3.47
CA GLY A 131 -7.33 -3.68 3.44
C GLY A 131 -8.11 -3.10 4.63
N TRP A 132 -9.24 -3.71 5.00
CA TRP A 132 -10.00 -3.33 6.19
C TRP A 132 -9.22 -3.51 7.49
N TRP A 133 -8.46 -4.60 7.63
CA TRP A 133 -7.57 -4.78 8.77
C TRP A 133 -6.45 -3.74 8.81
N MET A 134 -5.89 -3.40 7.66
CA MET A 134 -4.88 -2.33 7.56
C MET A 134 -5.47 -0.97 7.93
N LEU A 135 -6.71 -0.68 7.49
CA LEU A 135 -7.42 0.53 7.91
C LEU A 135 -7.64 0.58 9.42
N LEU A 136 -8.06 -0.53 10.02
CA LEU A 136 -8.25 -0.60 11.48
C LEU A 136 -6.93 -0.40 12.23
N ILE A 137 -5.86 -1.08 11.82
CA ILE A 137 -4.52 -0.92 12.42
C ILE A 137 -4.02 0.51 12.22
N GLY A 138 -4.19 1.07 11.02
CA GLY A 138 -3.83 2.44 10.70
C GLY A 138 -4.63 3.46 11.51
N PHE A 139 -5.91 3.22 11.74
CA PHE A 139 -6.72 4.05 12.62
C PHE A 139 -6.17 4.08 14.05
N VAL A 140 -5.93 2.90 14.65
CA VAL A 140 -5.36 2.82 16.01
C VAL A 140 -3.98 3.47 16.09
N HIS A 141 -3.12 3.24 15.09
CA HIS A 141 -1.81 3.86 14.99
C HIS A 141 -1.91 5.38 14.81
N GLY A 142 -2.84 5.85 13.98
CA GLY A 142 -3.07 7.26 13.68
C GLY A 142 -3.62 8.07 14.85
N LEU A 143 -4.24 7.42 15.85
CA LEU A 143 -4.62 8.08 17.10
C LEU A 143 -3.40 8.53 17.92
N VAL A 144 -2.27 7.85 17.76
CA VAL A 144 -1.02 8.15 18.47
C VAL A 144 -0.04 8.90 17.59
N PHE A 145 0.01 8.56 16.30
CA PHE A 145 0.95 9.10 15.34
C PHE A 145 0.25 9.65 14.09
N PRO A 146 0.17 10.97 13.90
CA PRO A 146 -0.55 11.61 12.79
C PRO A 146 0.01 11.24 11.39
N GLY A 147 1.26 10.78 11.32
CA GLY A 147 1.94 10.36 10.09
C GLY A 147 1.63 8.92 9.65
N ASP A 148 0.50 8.34 10.08
CA ASP A 148 0.11 6.99 9.67
C ASP A 148 -0.03 6.87 8.16
N ILE A 149 0.61 5.85 7.59
CA ILE A 149 0.52 5.51 6.17
C ILE A 149 -0.11 4.13 5.95
N ILE A 150 -0.23 3.31 7.00
CA ILE A 150 -0.79 1.95 6.94
C ILE A 150 -2.25 2.03 6.51
N GLY A 151 -2.99 2.99 7.08
CA GLY A 151 -4.37 3.27 6.73
C GLY A 151 -4.52 3.66 5.25
N ALA A 152 -3.62 4.48 4.72
CA ALA A 152 -3.65 4.89 3.31
C ALA A 152 -3.49 3.69 2.37
N TYR A 153 -2.55 2.79 2.63
CA TYR A 153 -2.41 1.53 1.88
C TYR A 153 -3.64 0.62 2.05
N GLY A 154 -4.22 0.58 3.26
CA GLY A 154 -5.46 -0.13 3.52
C GLY A 154 -6.61 0.37 2.65
N LEU A 155 -6.79 1.70 2.58
CA LEU A 155 -7.82 2.33 1.75
C LEU A 155 -7.62 2.03 0.26
N VAL A 156 -6.39 2.15 -0.25
CA VAL A 156 -6.03 1.80 -1.63
C VAL A 156 -6.35 0.33 -1.92
N ALA A 157 -5.99 -0.59 -1.01
CA ALA A 157 -6.31 -2.01 -1.16
C ALA A 157 -7.82 -2.26 -1.20
N VAL A 158 -8.62 -1.60 -0.36
CA VAL A 158 -10.10 -1.76 -0.35
C VAL A 158 -10.72 -1.23 -1.65
N LEU A 159 -10.31 -0.04 -2.09
CA LEU A 159 -10.91 0.62 -3.26
C LEU A 159 -10.51 -0.06 -4.58
N LEU A 160 -9.24 -0.45 -4.72
CA LEU A 160 -8.72 -0.98 -5.98
C LEU A 160 -8.81 -2.50 -6.10
N ALA A 161 -9.19 -3.24 -5.03
CA ALA A 161 -9.20 -4.71 -5.00
C ALA A 161 -9.89 -5.34 -6.21
N ASN A 162 -11.09 -4.87 -6.56
CA ASN A 162 -11.87 -5.43 -7.66
C ASN A 162 -11.25 -5.10 -9.03
N LEU A 163 -10.79 -3.86 -9.22
CA LEU A 163 -10.14 -3.44 -10.46
C LEU A 163 -8.83 -4.20 -10.70
N LEU A 164 -8.05 -4.43 -9.64
CA LEU A 164 -6.82 -5.21 -9.69
C LEU A 164 -7.11 -6.68 -10.01
N ALA A 165 -8.08 -7.31 -9.33
CA ALA A 165 -8.41 -8.72 -9.55
C ALA A 165 -8.95 -8.98 -10.96
N ARG A 166 -9.70 -8.02 -11.51
CA ARG A 166 -10.21 -8.07 -12.89
C ARG A 166 -9.23 -7.53 -13.94
N LYS A 167 -8.03 -7.10 -13.51
CA LYS A 167 -6.98 -6.53 -14.38
C LYS A 167 -7.49 -5.38 -15.27
N ASN A 168 -8.41 -4.57 -14.75
CA ASN A 168 -8.94 -3.42 -15.49
C ASN A 168 -7.94 -2.24 -15.45
N TYR A 169 -6.82 -2.41 -16.15
CA TYR A 169 -5.74 -1.44 -16.16
C TYR A 169 -6.10 -0.10 -16.79
N SER A 170 -7.06 -0.07 -17.73
CA SER A 170 -7.51 1.19 -18.34
C SER A 170 -8.12 2.13 -17.30
N VAL A 171 -9.00 1.59 -16.44
CA VAL A 171 -9.58 2.37 -15.32
C VAL A 171 -8.53 2.70 -14.26
N LEU A 172 -7.65 1.76 -13.95
CA LEU A 172 -6.57 1.99 -12.98
C LEU A 172 -5.62 3.10 -13.42
N TYR A 173 -5.23 3.14 -14.69
CA TYR A 173 -4.40 4.21 -15.24
C TYR A 173 -5.13 5.54 -15.29
N LEU A 174 -6.44 5.56 -15.61
CA LEU A 174 -7.23 6.77 -15.57
C LEU A 174 -7.27 7.35 -14.15
N ILE A 175 -7.59 6.53 -13.14
CA ILE A 175 -7.59 6.95 -11.74
C ILE A 175 -6.21 7.43 -11.31
N GLY A 176 -5.15 6.67 -11.61
CA GLY A 176 -3.77 7.04 -11.30
C GLY A 176 -3.35 8.33 -11.98
N GLY A 177 -3.74 8.55 -13.23
CA GLY A 177 -3.48 9.77 -13.98
C GLY A 177 -4.18 11.00 -13.39
N ILE A 178 -5.47 10.87 -13.06
CA ILE A 178 -6.23 11.96 -12.40
C ILE A 178 -5.58 12.33 -11.07
N ILE A 179 -5.23 11.33 -10.24
CA ILE A 179 -4.57 11.57 -8.95
C ILE A 179 -3.20 12.21 -9.15
N SER A 180 -2.42 11.81 -10.16
CA SER A 180 -1.12 12.39 -10.44
C SER A 180 -1.22 13.86 -10.85
N VAL A 181 -2.21 14.20 -11.68
CA VAL A 181 -2.48 15.60 -12.07
C VAL A 181 -2.93 16.42 -10.85
N LEU A 182 -3.83 15.89 -10.03
CA LEU A 182 -4.29 16.55 -8.82
C LEU A 182 -3.13 16.80 -7.84
N ALA A 183 -2.27 15.81 -7.63
CA ALA A 183 -1.07 15.94 -6.80
C ALA A 183 -0.12 17.02 -7.34
N LEU A 184 0.11 17.06 -8.66
CA LEU A 184 0.95 18.07 -9.30
C LEU A 184 0.37 19.48 -9.12
N VAL A 185 -0.94 19.66 -9.38
CA VAL A 185 -1.61 20.95 -9.21
C VAL A 185 -1.54 21.41 -7.76
N THR A 186 -1.79 20.52 -6.81
CA THR A 186 -1.70 20.84 -5.38
C THR A 186 -0.27 21.21 -4.98
N TYR A 187 0.74 20.50 -5.48
CA TYR A 187 2.14 20.80 -5.21
C TYR A 187 2.54 22.18 -5.77
N LEU A 188 2.15 22.49 -7.00
CA LEU A 188 2.42 23.80 -7.60
C LEU A 188 1.69 24.92 -6.87
N ALA A 189 0.43 24.71 -6.48
CA ALA A 189 -0.34 25.68 -5.71
C ALA A 189 0.25 25.92 -4.32
N SER A 190 0.73 24.87 -3.62
CA SER A 190 1.36 25.01 -2.30
C SER A 190 2.68 25.78 -2.34
N GLY A 191 3.45 25.63 -3.42
CA GLY A 191 4.68 26.41 -3.64
C GLY A 191 4.43 27.92 -3.78
N THR A 192 3.23 28.32 -4.22
CA THR A 192 2.82 29.73 -4.32
C THR A 192 2.16 30.27 -3.04
N LEU A 193 1.69 29.36 -2.16
CA LEU A 193 0.98 29.73 -0.91
C LEU A 193 1.85 29.58 0.34
N SER A 194 3.11 29.15 0.22
CA SER A 194 4.03 28.89 1.34
C SER A 194 4.52 30.18 1.99
N GLY A 195 3.64 30.84 2.72
CA GLY A 195 3.91 32.02 3.59
C GLY A 195 3.07 32.00 4.85
N GLY A 196 2.36 30.89 5.13
CA GLY A 196 1.50 30.75 6.29
C GLY A 196 2.13 29.91 7.40
N ASP A 197 2.38 30.53 8.53
CA ASP A 197 2.81 29.88 9.77
C ASP A 197 1.81 28.78 10.16
N THR A 198 2.31 27.56 10.31
CA THR A 198 1.53 26.48 10.95
C THR A 198 1.37 26.84 12.43
N LEU A 199 0.14 27.17 12.83
CA LEU A 199 -0.22 27.39 14.23
C LEU A 199 0.00 26.10 15.02
N THR A 200 1.13 25.97 15.68
CA THR A 200 1.38 24.98 16.71
C THR A 200 0.81 25.49 18.03
N ALA A 201 -0.37 25.04 18.39
CA ALA A 201 -0.93 25.25 19.72
C ALA A 201 -0.20 24.34 20.71
N SER A 202 0.83 24.83 21.37
CA SER A 202 1.46 24.23 22.53
C SER A 202 0.85 24.82 23.80
N GLY A 203 -0.09 24.11 24.40
CA GLY A 203 -0.65 24.42 25.72
C GLY A 203 -0.49 23.21 26.63
N GLU A 204 0.19 23.35 27.76
CA GLU A 204 0.11 22.42 28.87
C GLU A 204 -1.32 22.39 29.40
N GLN A 205 -2.05 21.33 29.09
CA GLN A 205 -3.42 21.14 29.59
C GLN A 205 -3.42 20.05 30.65
N SER A 206 -3.99 20.39 31.80
CA SER A 206 -4.35 19.41 32.82
C SER A 206 -5.27 18.34 32.19
N VAL A 207 -4.88 17.07 32.32
CA VAL A 207 -5.57 15.93 31.68
C VAL A 207 -6.87 15.67 32.44
N SER A 208 -7.97 16.33 32.07
CA SER A 208 -9.31 15.93 32.45
C SER A 208 -9.85 14.87 31.47
N LEU A 209 -10.80 14.06 31.90
CA LEU A 209 -11.44 13.04 31.04
C LEU A 209 -12.02 13.68 29.77
N THR A 210 -12.60 14.87 29.87
CA THR A 210 -13.15 15.63 28.75
C THR A 210 -12.06 16.01 27.74
N VAL A 211 -10.90 16.46 28.23
CA VAL A 211 -9.73 16.79 27.37
C VAL A 211 -9.21 15.55 26.66
N ALA A 212 -9.12 14.41 27.35
CA ALA A 212 -8.70 13.16 26.75
C ALA A 212 -9.68 12.68 25.64
N LEU A 213 -10.97 12.78 25.87
CA LEU A 213 -11.99 12.43 24.85
C LEU A 213 -11.92 13.38 23.65
N LEU A 214 -11.80 14.68 23.87
CA LEU A 214 -11.64 15.66 22.78
C LEU A 214 -10.37 15.39 21.98
N TRP A 215 -9.27 15.04 22.64
CA TRP A 215 -8.01 14.68 21.99
C TRP A 215 -8.18 13.46 21.06
N VAL A 216 -8.85 12.40 21.53
CA VAL A 216 -9.11 11.19 20.70
C VAL A 216 -9.98 11.53 19.49
N VAL A 217 -11.04 12.30 19.67
CA VAL A 217 -11.91 12.72 18.56
C VAL A 217 -11.17 13.59 17.56
N THR A 218 -10.37 14.55 18.03
CA THR A 218 -9.57 15.41 17.16
C THR A 218 -8.55 14.61 16.35
N ASN A 219 -7.83 13.67 17.00
CA ASN A 219 -6.87 12.82 16.31
C ASN A 219 -7.55 11.89 15.30
N ALA A 220 -8.72 11.35 15.62
CA ALA A 220 -9.48 10.53 14.69
C ALA A 220 -9.92 11.32 13.44
N LEU A 221 -10.41 12.54 13.61
CA LEU A 221 -10.76 13.43 12.50
C LEU A 221 -9.53 13.84 11.69
N GLN A 222 -8.46 14.20 12.36
CA GLN A 222 -7.19 14.53 11.70
C GLN A 222 -6.65 13.36 10.91
N TRP A 223 -6.65 12.15 11.48
CA TRP A 223 -6.24 10.95 10.77
C TRP A 223 -7.08 10.71 9.51
N ALA A 224 -8.41 10.85 9.59
CA ALA A 224 -9.27 10.67 8.42
C ALA A 224 -8.96 11.67 7.30
N VAL A 225 -8.71 12.95 7.65
CA VAL A 225 -8.32 13.98 6.68
C VAL A 225 -6.95 13.66 6.09
N VAL A 226 -5.95 13.37 6.92
CA VAL A 226 -4.58 13.06 6.49
C VAL A 226 -4.57 11.82 5.59
N LEU A 227 -5.35 10.80 5.92
CA LEU A 227 -5.48 9.59 5.11
C LEU A 227 -5.97 9.90 3.68
N VAL A 228 -7.01 10.71 3.55
CA VAL A 228 -7.52 11.11 2.22
C VAL A 228 -6.48 11.95 1.47
N VAL A 229 -5.87 12.93 2.15
CA VAL A 229 -4.83 13.78 1.58
C VAL A 229 -3.63 12.95 1.11
N GLN A 230 -3.17 11.99 1.90
CA GLN A 230 -2.06 11.12 1.52
C GLN A 230 -2.38 10.28 0.28
N VAL A 231 -3.58 9.70 0.19
CA VAL A 231 -3.99 8.90 -0.98
C VAL A 231 -4.04 9.76 -2.25
N LEU A 232 -4.44 11.03 -2.13
CA LEU A 232 -4.58 11.95 -3.27
C LEU A 232 -3.25 12.64 -3.66
N ILE A 233 -2.33 12.89 -2.71
CA ILE A 233 -1.15 13.72 -2.96
C ILE A 233 0.16 12.92 -2.95
N ALA A 234 0.28 11.89 -2.10
CA ALA A 234 1.53 11.15 -1.95
C ALA A 234 1.83 10.13 -3.07
N LEU A 235 1.12 10.20 -4.20
CA LEU A 235 1.30 9.34 -5.37
C LEU A 235 1.20 7.83 -5.07
N ILE A 236 0.52 7.46 -3.97
CA ILE A 236 0.38 6.06 -3.53
C ILE A 236 -0.37 5.23 -4.58
N VAL A 237 -1.48 5.77 -5.11
CA VAL A 237 -2.31 5.06 -6.10
C VAL A 237 -1.57 4.82 -7.41
N PRO A 238 -1.01 5.85 -8.10
CA PRO A 238 -0.31 5.61 -9.35
C PRO A 238 0.91 4.69 -9.18
N ALA A 239 1.67 4.84 -8.10
CA ALA A 239 2.80 3.96 -7.82
C ALA A 239 2.36 2.51 -7.56
N ALA A 240 1.27 2.29 -6.81
CA ALA A 240 0.71 0.95 -6.59
C ALA A 240 0.20 0.31 -7.88
N VAL A 241 -0.42 1.10 -8.78
CA VAL A 241 -0.88 0.62 -10.10
C VAL A 241 0.30 0.21 -10.97
N ILE A 242 1.38 0.99 -10.99
CA ILE A 242 2.61 0.64 -11.71
C ILE A 242 3.19 -0.66 -11.13
N GLY A 243 3.28 -0.77 -9.82
CA GLY A 243 3.77 -1.98 -9.15
C GLY A 243 2.93 -3.21 -9.45
N ALA A 244 1.59 -3.07 -9.46
CA ALA A 244 0.68 -4.14 -9.84
C ALA A 244 0.88 -4.58 -11.29
N ARG A 245 1.10 -3.62 -12.20
CA ARG A 245 1.39 -3.92 -13.61
C ARG A 245 2.72 -4.66 -13.77
N LEU A 246 3.75 -4.26 -13.04
CA LEU A 246 5.05 -4.94 -13.04
C LEU A 246 4.95 -6.40 -12.59
N ALA A 247 4.04 -6.73 -11.66
CA ALA A 247 3.80 -8.10 -11.22
C ALA A 247 3.14 -8.99 -12.29
N ASP A 248 2.55 -8.40 -13.32
CA ASP A 248 1.99 -9.11 -14.49
C ASP A 248 2.99 -9.23 -15.65
N THR A 249 4.21 -8.71 -15.47
CA THR A 249 5.30 -8.84 -16.46
C THR A 249 6.29 -9.90 -16.02
N ASP A 250 7.05 -10.43 -16.97
CA ASP A 250 8.08 -11.45 -16.72
C ASP A 250 9.43 -10.85 -16.30
N LEU A 251 9.47 -9.57 -15.91
CA LEU A 251 10.72 -8.85 -15.58
C LEU A 251 11.54 -9.49 -14.47
N LEU A 252 10.89 -10.19 -13.51
CA LEU A 252 11.62 -10.91 -12.45
C LEU A 252 12.07 -12.30 -12.86
N THR A 253 11.44 -12.89 -13.88
CA THR A 253 11.79 -14.23 -14.39
C THR A 253 12.80 -14.14 -15.52
N HIS A 254 12.79 -13.04 -16.28
CA HIS A 254 13.65 -12.80 -17.42
C HIS A 254 14.18 -11.35 -17.38
N PRO A 255 15.10 -11.02 -16.44
CA PRO A 255 15.60 -9.65 -16.25
C PRO A 255 16.43 -9.13 -17.44
N GLU A 256 16.85 -10.00 -18.36
CA GLU A 256 17.58 -9.69 -19.57
C GLU A 256 16.71 -9.20 -20.74
N ARG A 257 15.40 -9.14 -20.60
CA ARG A 257 14.46 -8.58 -21.59
C ARG A 257 14.02 -7.20 -21.18
#